data_fc4632d13dee85574de4b68b6343e552
#
_entry.id   fc4632d13dee85574de4b68b6343e552
#
_cell.length_a   1.000
_cell.length_b   1.000
_cell.length_c   1.000
_cell.angle_alpha   90.00
_cell.angle_beta   90.00
_cell.angle_gamma   90.00
#
_symmetry.space_group_name_H-M   'P 1'
#
loop_
_entity.id
_entity.type
_entity.pdbx_description
1 polymer ?
#
loop_
_entity_poly.entity_id
_entity_poly.type
_entity_poly.pdbx_seq_one_letter_code
_entity_poly.pdbx_strand_id
1 'polypeptide(L)'
;CMQDALEACVNAHSEGKSCDFSVLIACLGAKYGGDFSAYKKSDLENFAARLSEGGEPSELVSNTKLLNYYIEAYGAVLGGFVGEYTEYTSDGNSVDGYGLRAFSPIASGYSYSHFDDFGASRSFGYKRSHLGHDLMGSVGTPVIAVEGGYVEACGWNMYGGWRVGIRSFDGKRYYYYAHLRKGHPYCDIYEGKQVAAGEVIGYL
;
A
#
# COMPACT_ATOMS: atom_id res chain seq x y z
N CYS A 1 1.26 -12.22 10.28
CA CYS A 1 1.43 -10.96 11.05
C CYS A 1 0.65 -9.79 10.42
N MET A 2 0.91 -9.40 9.16
CA MET A 2 0.21 -8.25 8.53
C MET A 2 -1.30 -8.48 8.43
N GLN A 3 -1.73 -9.68 8.01
CA GLN A 3 -3.14 -10.06 7.94
C GLN A 3 -3.79 -10.03 9.33
N ASP A 4 -3.14 -10.62 10.34
CA ASP A 4 -3.68 -10.62 11.71
C ASP A 4 -3.79 -9.18 12.27
N ALA A 5 -2.83 -8.30 11.94
CA ALA A 5 -2.87 -6.89 12.36
C ALA A 5 -4.02 -6.13 11.68
N LEU A 6 -4.27 -6.39 10.40
CA LEU A 6 -5.41 -5.82 9.69
C LEU A 6 -6.73 -6.27 10.34
N GLU A 7 -6.89 -7.56 10.59
CA GLU A 7 -8.06 -8.13 11.26
C GLU A 7 -8.29 -7.52 12.65
N ALA A 8 -7.21 -7.33 13.43
CA ALA A 8 -7.29 -6.72 14.75
C ALA A 8 -7.76 -5.26 14.69
N CYS A 9 -7.27 -4.47 13.70
CA CYS A 9 -7.69 -3.08 13.52
C CYS A 9 -9.16 -2.98 13.05
N VAL A 10 -9.58 -3.85 12.13
CA VAL A 10 -10.97 -3.92 11.66
C VAL A 10 -11.93 -4.29 12.80
N ASN A 11 -11.55 -5.29 13.61
CA ASN A 11 -12.34 -5.70 14.77
C ASN A 11 -12.44 -4.58 15.81
N ALA A 12 -11.34 -3.89 16.13
CA ALA A 12 -11.35 -2.75 17.04
C ALA A 12 -12.31 -1.65 16.54
N HIS A 13 -12.25 -1.34 15.23
CA HIS A 13 -13.16 -0.35 14.63
C HIS A 13 -14.63 -0.78 14.75
N SER A 14 -14.96 -2.05 14.51
CA SER A 14 -16.33 -2.57 14.65
C SER A 14 -16.88 -2.47 16.08
N GLU A 15 -16.00 -2.42 17.08
CA GLU A 15 -16.31 -2.20 18.48
C GLU A 15 -16.34 -0.70 18.87
N GLY A 16 -16.19 0.21 17.91
CA GLY A 16 -16.11 1.65 18.15
C GLY A 16 -14.80 2.12 18.78
N LYS A 17 -13.76 1.31 18.70
CA LYS A 17 -12.39 1.59 19.17
C LYS A 17 -11.47 1.95 18.02
N SER A 18 -10.32 2.54 18.30
CA SER A 18 -9.30 2.90 17.29
C SER A 18 -8.03 2.11 17.54
N CYS A 19 -7.50 1.49 16.48
CA CYS A 19 -6.20 0.84 16.50
C CYS A 19 -5.45 1.23 15.22
N ASP A 20 -4.38 2.03 15.35
CA ASP A 20 -3.57 2.41 14.19
C ASP A 20 -2.72 1.23 13.73
N PHE A 21 -2.96 0.81 12.48
CA PHE A 21 -2.29 -0.33 11.87
C PHE A 21 -0.77 -0.17 11.80
N SER A 22 -0.29 1.03 11.44
CA SER A 22 1.15 1.29 11.32
C SER A 22 1.84 1.29 12.68
N VAL A 23 1.17 1.81 13.70
CA VAL A 23 1.67 1.82 15.09
C VAL A 23 1.69 0.41 15.66
N LEU A 24 0.65 -0.41 15.43
CA LEU A 24 0.63 -1.80 15.87
C LEU A 24 1.78 -2.61 15.27
N ILE A 25 2.02 -2.46 13.95
CA ILE A 25 3.16 -3.11 13.28
C ILE A 25 4.50 -2.57 13.82
N ALA A 26 4.60 -1.27 14.12
CA ALA A 26 5.81 -0.68 14.72
C ALA A 26 6.13 -1.25 16.10
N CYS A 27 5.13 -1.44 16.94
CA CYS A 27 5.28 -2.08 18.26
C CYS A 27 5.80 -3.52 18.12
N LEU A 28 5.25 -4.30 17.19
CA LEU A 28 5.73 -5.65 16.89
C LEU A 28 7.15 -5.64 16.33
N GLY A 29 7.45 -4.72 15.40
CA GLY A 29 8.80 -4.53 14.87
C GLY A 29 9.81 -4.23 15.98
N ALA A 30 9.46 -3.36 16.91
CA ALA A 30 10.32 -3.04 18.04
C ALA A 30 10.47 -4.22 19.02
N LYS A 31 9.41 -4.97 19.27
CA LYS A 31 9.44 -6.18 20.11
C LYS A 31 10.37 -7.24 19.54
N TYR A 32 10.30 -7.49 18.25
CA TYR A 32 11.04 -8.55 17.57
C TYR A 32 12.36 -8.08 16.95
N GLY A 33 12.74 -6.80 17.13
CA GLY A 33 13.97 -6.27 16.54
C GLY A 33 13.99 -6.27 15.01
N GLY A 34 12.81 -6.30 14.37
CA GLY A 34 12.65 -6.39 12.92
C GLY A 34 12.64 -7.82 12.35
N ASP A 35 12.97 -8.83 13.15
CA ASP A 35 12.91 -10.23 12.75
C ASP A 35 11.61 -10.89 13.25
N PHE A 36 10.66 -11.05 12.35
CA PHE A 36 9.36 -11.64 12.64
C PHE A 36 9.33 -13.17 12.60
N SER A 37 10.48 -13.84 12.50
CA SER A 37 10.56 -15.32 12.52
C SER A 37 10.00 -15.93 13.81
N ALA A 38 10.10 -15.20 14.93
CA ALA A 38 9.58 -15.57 16.24
C ALA A 38 8.18 -14.98 16.56
N TYR A 39 7.48 -14.44 15.56
CA TYR A 39 6.17 -13.82 15.73
C TYR A 39 5.16 -14.75 16.44
N LYS A 40 4.42 -14.17 17.39
CA LYS A 40 3.31 -14.82 18.09
C LYS A 40 2.06 -13.97 17.96
N LYS A 41 0.96 -14.60 17.52
CA LYS A 41 -0.34 -13.94 17.39
C LYS A 41 -0.83 -13.36 18.73
N SER A 42 -0.53 -14.03 19.84
CA SER A 42 -0.87 -13.54 21.19
C SER A 42 -0.23 -12.21 21.57
N ASP A 43 0.97 -11.93 21.04
CA ASP A 43 1.62 -10.64 21.26
C ASP A 43 0.92 -9.52 20.49
N LEU A 44 0.52 -9.81 19.26
CA LEU A 44 -0.28 -8.90 18.44
C LEU A 44 -1.62 -8.60 19.11
N GLU A 45 -2.35 -9.64 19.53
CA GLU A 45 -3.66 -9.49 20.18
C GLU A 45 -3.55 -8.65 21.46
N ASN A 46 -2.51 -8.87 22.25
CA ASN A 46 -2.24 -8.07 23.46
C ASN A 46 -1.96 -6.60 23.12
N PHE A 47 -1.11 -6.35 22.12
CA PHE A 47 -0.78 -4.98 21.70
C PHE A 47 -2.00 -4.26 21.10
N ALA A 48 -2.75 -4.94 20.24
CA ALA A 48 -3.96 -4.38 19.63
C ALA A 48 -5.01 -4.02 20.69
N ALA A 49 -5.25 -4.90 21.66
CA ALA A 49 -6.18 -4.64 22.77
C ALA A 49 -5.77 -3.40 23.57
N ARG A 50 -4.51 -3.31 23.98
CA ARG A 50 -4.01 -2.15 24.75
C ARG A 50 -4.03 -0.85 23.96
N LEU A 51 -3.61 -0.86 22.68
CA LEU A 51 -3.66 0.32 21.81
C LEU A 51 -5.10 0.77 21.56
N SER A 52 -6.03 -0.16 21.35
CA SER A 52 -7.46 0.16 21.14
C SER A 52 -8.17 0.74 22.38
N GLU A 53 -7.60 0.55 23.56
CA GLU A 53 -8.03 1.14 24.82
C GLU A 53 -7.33 2.47 25.14
N GLY A 54 -6.53 2.98 24.22
CA GLY A 54 -5.81 4.26 24.36
C GLY A 54 -4.47 4.14 25.10
N GLY A 55 -3.91 2.92 25.22
CA GLY A 55 -2.59 2.70 25.79
C GLY A 55 -1.48 3.28 24.90
N GLU A 56 -0.45 3.83 25.54
CA GLU A 56 0.67 4.41 24.83
C GLU A 56 1.61 3.35 24.26
N PRO A 57 2.07 3.48 22.99
CA PRO A 57 3.00 2.51 22.37
C PRO A 57 4.27 2.29 23.17
N SER A 58 4.78 3.32 23.85
CA SER A 58 5.99 3.27 24.71
C SER A 58 5.85 2.37 25.94
N GLU A 59 4.62 2.05 26.34
CA GLU A 59 4.36 1.14 27.46
C GLU A 59 4.36 -0.35 27.03
N LEU A 60 4.29 -0.60 25.72
CA LEU A 60 4.21 -1.96 25.16
C LEU A 60 5.60 -2.58 24.93
N VAL A 61 6.62 -1.75 24.74
CA VAL A 61 7.97 -2.19 24.39
C VAL A 61 9.03 -1.43 25.18
N SER A 62 10.06 -2.14 25.63
CA SER A 62 11.13 -1.57 26.46
C SER A 62 12.13 -0.72 25.68
N ASN A 63 12.33 -1.02 24.38
CA ASN A 63 13.27 -0.29 23.51
C ASN A 63 12.57 0.87 22.80
N THR A 64 12.39 2.00 23.47
CA THR A 64 11.72 3.19 22.92
C THR A 64 12.44 3.80 21.73
N LYS A 65 13.78 3.70 21.64
CA LYS A 65 14.55 4.19 20.48
C LYS A 65 14.20 3.39 19.21
N LEU A 66 14.12 2.08 19.34
CA LEU A 66 13.76 1.18 18.23
C LEU A 66 12.28 1.36 17.87
N LEU A 67 11.42 1.56 18.85
CA LEU A 67 10.01 1.87 18.64
C LEU A 67 9.83 3.14 17.81
N ASN A 68 10.48 4.23 18.17
CA ASN A 68 10.40 5.51 17.46
C ASN A 68 10.87 5.36 15.99
N TYR A 69 11.96 4.62 15.78
CA TYR A 69 12.42 4.29 14.43
C TYR A 69 11.36 3.57 13.61
N TYR A 70 10.72 2.54 14.18
CA TYR A 70 9.68 1.79 13.46
C TYR A 70 8.38 2.58 13.31
N ILE A 71 8.00 3.43 14.26
CA ILE A 71 6.83 4.34 14.10
C ILE A 71 7.06 5.27 12.91
N GLU A 72 8.24 5.87 12.79
CA GLU A 72 8.59 6.72 11.65
C GLU A 72 8.60 5.93 10.35
N ALA A 73 9.30 4.80 10.29
CA ALA A 73 9.48 3.99 9.09
C ALA A 73 8.14 3.40 8.62
N TYR A 74 7.39 2.74 9.49
CA TYR A 74 6.11 2.14 9.12
C TYR A 74 5.00 3.17 8.95
N GLY A 75 5.03 4.27 9.70
CA GLY A 75 4.14 5.41 9.50
C GLY A 75 4.30 6.01 8.10
N ALA A 76 5.52 6.14 7.60
CA ALA A 76 5.80 6.62 6.26
C ALA A 76 5.29 5.67 5.15
N VAL A 77 5.38 4.34 5.37
CA VAL A 77 5.03 3.33 4.36
C VAL A 77 3.58 2.87 4.46
N LEU A 78 3.09 2.63 5.68
CA LEU A 78 1.79 1.99 5.95
C LEU A 78 0.73 2.97 6.49
N GLY A 79 1.14 4.18 6.90
CA GLY A 79 0.23 5.16 7.47
C GLY A 79 -0.90 5.53 6.51
N GLY A 80 -2.14 5.34 6.96
CA GLY A 80 -3.35 5.59 6.18
C GLY A 80 -3.73 4.49 5.19
N PHE A 81 -3.03 3.35 5.14
CA PHE A 81 -3.47 2.21 4.32
C PHE A 81 -4.66 1.46 4.91
N VAL A 82 -4.87 1.54 6.20
CA VAL A 82 -6.07 1.02 6.87
C VAL A 82 -6.90 2.19 7.37
N GLY A 83 -8.18 2.19 7.07
CA GLY A 83 -9.08 3.27 7.40
C GLY A 83 -10.43 3.15 6.72
N GLU A 84 -11.25 4.17 6.86
CA GLU A 84 -12.53 4.27 6.16
C GLU A 84 -12.31 4.43 4.65
N TYR A 85 -13.15 3.78 3.86
CA TYR A 85 -13.17 3.88 2.41
C TYR A 85 -14.60 3.76 1.88
N THR A 86 -14.83 4.27 0.69
CA THR A 86 -16.09 4.11 -0.03
C THR A 86 -15.83 3.30 -1.29
N GLU A 87 -16.53 2.18 -1.45
CA GLU A 87 -16.54 1.39 -2.68
C GLU A 87 -17.74 1.79 -3.54
N TYR A 88 -17.49 1.98 -4.83
CA TYR A 88 -18.54 2.21 -5.82
C TYR A 88 -18.87 0.89 -6.50
N THR A 89 -20.12 0.48 -6.39
CA THR A 89 -20.64 -0.74 -7.01
C THR A 89 -21.04 -0.51 -8.47
N SER A 90 -21.10 -1.57 -9.27
CA SER A 90 -21.39 -1.49 -10.72
C SER A 90 -22.77 -0.93 -11.06
N ASP A 91 -23.69 -0.92 -10.10
CA ASP A 91 -25.05 -0.35 -10.22
C ASP A 91 -25.10 1.14 -9.85
N GLY A 92 -23.94 1.78 -9.56
CA GLY A 92 -23.82 3.19 -9.23
C GLY A 92 -24.10 3.54 -7.75
N ASN A 93 -24.30 2.54 -6.91
CA ASN A 93 -24.38 2.73 -5.46
C ASN A 93 -22.98 2.83 -4.83
N SER A 94 -22.91 3.28 -3.61
CA SER A 94 -21.69 3.27 -2.81
C SER A 94 -21.90 2.55 -1.48
N VAL A 95 -20.86 1.88 -1.01
CA VAL A 95 -20.82 1.20 0.29
C VAL A 95 -19.61 1.70 1.05
N ASP A 96 -19.84 2.22 2.25
CA ASP A 96 -18.74 2.60 3.14
C ASP A 96 -18.24 1.38 3.93
N GLY A 97 -16.94 1.28 4.06
CA GLY A 97 -16.27 0.21 4.77
C GLY A 97 -15.08 0.73 5.57
N TYR A 98 -14.53 -0.14 6.41
CA TYR A 98 -13.27 0.09 7.11
C TYR A 98 -12.34 -1.09 6.90
N GLY A 99 -11.10 -0.82 6.50
CA GLY A 99 -10.12 -1.87 6.24
C GLY A 99 -8.96 -1.39 5.38
N LEU A 100 -8.37 -2.31 4.64
CA LEU A 100 -7.28 -2.01 3.73
C LEU A 100 -7.80 -1.20 2.53
N ARG A 101 -7.22 -0.03 2.32
CA ARG A 101 -7.56 0.92 1.25
C ARG A 101 -6.72 0.74 -0.02
N ALA A 102 -5.89 -0.29 -0.07
CA ALA A 102 -4.96 -0.53 -1.17
C ALA A 102 -5.22 -1.88 -1.84
N PHE A 103 -5.12 -1.90 -3.17
CA PHE A 103 -5.26 -3.09 -4.00
C PHE A 103 -3.91 -3.52 -4.60
N SER A 104 -3.78 -4.80 -4.97
CA SER A 104 -2.69 -5.23 -5.84
C SER A 104 -2.77 -4.49 -7.18
N PRO A 105 -1.64 -4.00 -7.74
CA PRO A 105 -1.68 -3.29 -9.02
C PRO A 105 -2.07 -4.17 -10.23
N ILE A 106 -2.02 -5.49 -10.09
CA ILE A 106 -2.48 -6.44 -11.11
C ILE A 106 -3.90 -6.88 -10.77
N ALA A 107 -4.82 -6.75 -11.72
CA ALA A 107 -6.21 -7.13 -11.54
C ALA A 107 -6.37 -8.59 -11.10
N SER A 108 -7.34 -8.85 -10.24
CA SER A 108 -7.66 -10.20 -9.76
C SER A 108 -7.98 -11.15 -10.93
N GLY A 109 -7.51 -12.40 -10.81
CA GLY A 109 -7.70 -13.43 -11.84
C GLY A 109 -6.62 -13.47 -12.93
N TYR A 110 -5.68 -12.54 -12.95
CA TYR A 110 -4.53 -12.53 -13.85
C TYR A 110 -3.27 -13.00 -13.13
N SER A 111 -2.52 -13.91 -13.79
CA SER A 111 -1.25 -14.39 -13.26
C SER A 111 -0.12 -13.42 -13.57
N TYR A 112 0.81 -13.29 -12.64
CA TYR A 112 2.04 -12.52 -12.83
C TYR A 112 3.17 -13.12 -12.00
N SER A 113 4.41 -12.81 -12.37
CA SER A 113 5.61 -13.10 -11.57
C SER A 113 6.05 -11.83 -10.88
N HIS A 114 6.45 -11.94 -9.64
CA HIS A 114 6.98 -10.85 -8.83
C HIS A 114 8.49 -11.04 -8.63
N PHE A 115 9.26 -9.99 -8.90
CA PHE A 115 10.69 -9.95 -8.66
C PHE A 115 10.98 -8.92 -7.57
N ASP A 116 11.53 -9.39 -6.45
CA ASP A 116 11.99 -8.53 -5.36
C ASP A 116 13.38 -7.99 -5.69
N ASP A 117 13.40 -6.95 -6.50
CA ASP A 117 14.62 -6.31 -7.01
C ASP A 117 14.73 -4.83 -6.61
N PHE A 118 14.02 -4.43 -5.56
CA PHE A 118 14.17 -3.10 -4.98
C PHE A 118 15.63 -2.85 -4.56
N GLY A 119 16.18 -1.70 -4.98
CA GLY A 119 17.57 -1.36 -4.71
C GLY A 119 18.60 -2.01 -5.64
N ALA A 120 18.20 -2.96 -6.50
CA ALA A 120 19.10 -3.57 -7.47
C ALA A 120 19.73 -2.52 -8.41
N SER A 121 20.98 -2.74 -8.77
CA SER A 121 21.70 -1.83 -9.68
C SER A 121 21.10 -1.85 -11.07
N ARG A 122 20.79 -0.69 -11.59
CA ARG A 122 20.34 -0.46 -12.98
C ARG A 122 21.34 0.46 -13.70
N SER A 123 21.56 0.20 -14.99
CA SER A 123 22.38 1.06 -15.85
C SER A 123 21.65 1.34 -17.15
N PHE A 124 21.04 2.49 -17.25
CA PHE A 124 20.50 3.03 -18.49
C PHE A 124 20.91 4.51 -18.59
N GLY A 125 22.00 4.75 -19.31
CA GLY A 125 22.64 6.07 -19.41
C GLY A 125 23.48 6.47 -18.19
N TYR A 126 23.11 6.06 -16.98
CA TYR A 126 23.85 6.27 -15.73
C TYR A 126 23.53 5.17 -14.70
N LYS A 127 24.42 5.00 -13.72
CA LYS A 127 24.22 4.03 -12.64
C LYS A 127 23.19 4.56 -11.63
N ARG A 128 22.16 3.75 -11.35
CA ARG A 128 21.10 4.05 -10.39
C ARG A 128 20.62 2.80 -9.67
N SER A 129 19.93 2.95 -8.54
CA SER A 129 19.22 1.87 -7.91
C SER A 129 17.79 1.77 -8.45
N HIS A 130 17.26 0.55 -8.54
CA HIS A 130 15.85 0.32 -8.84
C HIS A 130 14.99 0.74 -7.63
N LEU A 131 14.04 1.64 -7.82
CA LEU A 131 13.17 2.16 -6.76
C LEU A 131 11.75 1.59 -6.86
N GLY A 132 11.60 0.41 -7.40
CA GLY A 132 10.31 -0.26 -7.61
C GLY A 132 10.45 -1.77 -7.55
N HIS A 133 9.34 -2.44 -7.85
CA HIS A 133 9.26 -3.89 -8.03
C HIS A 133 8.83 -4.20 -9.45
N ASP A 134 9.50 -5.17 -10.06
CA ASP A 134 9.13 -5.65 -11.39
C ASP A 134 8.02 -6.73 -11.26
N LEU A 135 6.84 -6.42 -11.84
CA LEU A 135 5.71 -7.34 -11.95
C LEU A 135 5.56 -7.72 -13.43
N MET A 136 5.81 -8.97 -13.74
CA MET A 136 5.78 -9.48 -15.12
C MET A 136 4.51 -10.29 -15.36
N GLY A 137 3.66 -9.80 -16.25
CA GLY A 137 2.42 -10.46 -16.66
C GLY A 137 2.30 -10.60 -18.16
N SER A 138 1.22 -11.23 -18.62
CA SER A 138 0.92 -11.36 -20.05
C SER A 138 0.51 -10.01 -20.64
N VAL A 139 0.81 -9.78 -21.91
CA VAL A 139 0.34 -8.60 -22.65
C VAL A 139 -1.19 -8.53 -22.61
N GLY A 140 -1.72 -7.37 -22.20
CA GLY A 140 -3.15 -7.16 -22.02
C GLY A 140 -3.66 -7.40 -20.61
N THR A 141 -2.80 -7.80 -19.66
CA THR A 141 -3.16 -7.87 -18.25
C THR A 141 -3.54 -6.48 -17.74
N PRO A 142 -4.73 -6.29 -17.15
CA PRO A 142 -5.14 -4.99 -16.62
C PRO A 142 -4.29 -4.58 -15.41
N VAL A 143 -3.85 -3.34 -15.44
CA VAL A 143 -3.20 -2.66 -14.31
C VAL A 143 -4.21 -1.76 -13.65
N ILE A 144 -4.36 -1.86 -12.33
CA ILE A 144 -5.34 -1.12 -11.55
C ILE A 144 -4.68 -0.15 -10.56
N ALA A 145 -5.40 0.89 -10.21
CA ALA A 145 -4.95 1.84 -9.20
C ALA A 145 -4.85 1.16 -7.83
N VAL A 146 -3.67 1.19 -7.22
CA VAL A 146 -3.43 0.65 -5.86
C VAL A 146 -4.30 1.37 -4.85
N GLU A 147 -4.42 2.68 -4.96
CA GLU A 147 -5.19 3.56 -4.09
C GLU A 147 -5.87 4.63 -4.94
N GLY A 148 -6.99 5.17 -4.46
CA GLY A 148 -7.65 6.30 -5.09
C GLY A 148 -6.82 7.58 -5.02
N GLY A 149 -6.95 8.42 -6.04
CA GLY A 149 -6.18 9.66 -6.13
C GLY A 149 -6.41 10.45 -7.39
N TYR A 150 -5.50 11.37 -7.67
CA TYR A 150 -5.46 12.15 -8.89
C TYR A 150 -4.32 11.68 -9.80
N VAL A 151 -4.60 11.54 -11.08
CA VAL A 151 -3.55 11.32 -12.08
C VAL A 151 -2.68 12.57 -12.16
N GLU A 152 -1.47 12.51 -11.58
CA GLU A 152 -0.53 13.62 -11.55
C GLU A 152 0.33 13.66 -12.83
N ALA A 153 0.54 12.50 -13.45
CA ALA A 153 1.30 12.37 -14.67
C ALA A 153 0.86 11.17 -15.49
N CYS A 154 0.78 11.33 -16.80
CA CYS A 154 0.62 10.21 -17.73
C CYS A 154 1.38 10.47 -19.03
N GLY A 155 1.45 9.46 -19.92
CA GLY A 155 2.16 9.57 -21.18
C GLY A 155 3.51 8.86 -21.18
N TRP A 156 4.30 9.08 -22.21
CA TRP A 156 5.60 8.45 -22.41
C TRP A 156 6.74 9.27 -21.83
N ASN A 157 7.71 8.60 -21.20
CA ASN A 157 9.01 9.18 -20.91
C ASN A 157 10.14 8.17 -21.19
N MET A 158 11.38 8.64 -21.27
CA MET A 158 12.54 7.81 -21.64
C MET A 158 12.92 6.78 -20.58
N TYR A 159 12.48 6.91 -19.33
CA TYR A 159 12.84 6.00 -18.22
C TYR A 159 11.76 4.96 -17.95
N GLY A 160 10.50 5.36 -17.89
CA GLY A 160 9.37 4.49 -17.60
C GLY A 160 8.57 4.04 -18.81
N GLY A 161 8.96 4.48 -20.02
CA GLY A 161 8.15 4.21 -21.20
C GLY A 161 6.76 4.86 -21.07
N TRP A 162 5.72 4.13 -21.48
CA TRP A 162 4.34 4.52 -21.20
C TRP A 162 4.05 4.35 -19.71
N ARG A 163 3.57 5.40 -19.06
CA ARG A 163 3.46 5.46 -17.60
C ARG A 163 2.22 6.20 -17.13
N VAL A 164 1.78 5.87 -15.91
CA VAL A 164 0.79 6.63 -15.14
C VAL A 164 1.36 6.89 -13.75
N GLY A 165 1.20 8.10 -13.24
CA GLY A 165 1.53 8.49 -11.88
C GLY A 165 0.28 8.97 -11.16
N ILE A 166 -0.04 8.41 -10.01
CA ILE A 166 -1.20 8.75 -9.21
C ILE A 166 -0.76 9.28 -7.86
N ARG A 167 -1.22 10.47 -7.50
CA ARG A 167 -1.08 11.05 -6.17
C ARG A 167 -2.32 10.69 -5.35
N SER A 168 -2.14 10.07 -4.17
CA SER A 168 -3.25 9.78 -3.25
C SER A 168 -4.03 11.05 -2.87
N PHE A 169 -5.32 10.92 -2.53
CA PHE A 169 -6.16 12.08 -2.19
C PHE A 169 -5.63 12.88 -0.99
N ASP A 170 -4.95 12.22 -0.04
CA ASP A 170 -4.30 12.87 1.10
C ASP A 170 -2.92 13.50 0.77
N GLY A 171 -2.45 13.36 -0.49
CA GLY A 171 -1.19 13.89 -0.98
C GLY A 171 0.08 13.20 -0.48
N LYS A 172 -0.04 12.18 0.37
CA LYS A 172 1.10 11.58 1.08
C LYS A 172 1.85 10.53 0.26
N ARG A 173 1.16 9.83 -0.68
CA ARG A 173 1.71 8.73 -1.48
C ARG A 173 1.66 9.06 -2.96
N TYR A 174 2.66 8.54 -3.67
CA TYR A 174 2.72 8.65 -5.13
C TYR A 174 3.00 7.28 -5.72
N TYR A 175 2.07 6.79 -6.51
CA TYR A 175 2.13 5.51 -7.19
C TYR A 175 2.58 5.71 -8.63
N TYR A 176 3.65 5.04 -9.03
CA TYR A 176 4.21 5.17 -10.37
C TYR A 176 4.15 3.82 -11.09
N TYR A 177 3.32 3.75 -12.10
CA TYR A 177 3.13 2.59 -12.95
C TYR A 177 3.89 2.81 -14.26
N ALA A 178 4.91 2.01 -14.50
CA ALA A 178 5.80 2.16 -15.65
C ALA A 178 5.68 0.97 -16.60
N HIS A 179 6.24 1.14 -17.80
CA HIS A 179 6.31 0.11 -18.84
C HIS A 179 4.95 -0.44 -19.27
N LEU A 180 3.92 0.41 -19.22
CA LEU A 180 2.59 0.05 -19.70
C LEU A 180 2.60 -0.15 -21.22
N ARG A 181 1.61 -0.88 -21.72
CA ARG A 181 1.49 -1.25 -23.13
C ARG A 181 1.47 -0.04 -24.05
N LYS A 182 2.31 -0.10 -25.08
CA LYS A 182 2.35 0.92 -26.15
C LYS A 182 1.05 0.90 -26.97
N GLY A 183 0.55 2.10 -27.29
CA GLY A 183 -0.59 2.27 -28.21
C GLY A 183 -1.94 2.30 -27.49
N HIS A 184 -2.17 1.44 -26.50
CA HIS A 184 -3.34 1.46 -25.61
C HIS A 184 -2.88 1.28 -24.17
N PRO A 185 -2.00 2.18 -23.65
CA PRO A 185 -1.47 2.05 -22.30
C PRO A 185 -2.54 2.32 -21.26
N TYR A 186 -3.56 3.09 -21.59
CA TYR A 186 -4.57 3.57 -20.67
C TYR A 186 -5.98 3.26 -21.16
N CYS A 187 -6.91 3.23 -20.21
CA CYS A 187 -8.33 3.42 -20.47
C CYS A 187 -8.58 4.94 -20.61
N ASP A 188 -9.65 5.47 -20.11
CA ASP A 188 -9.91 6.91 -20.08
C ASP A 188 -9.06 7.59 -18.97
N ILE A 189 -7.76 7.74 -19.19
CA ILE A 189 -6.79 8.29 -18.24
C ILE A 189 -6.11 9.53 -18.81
N TYR A 190 -6.18 10.64 -18.05
CA TYR A 190 -5.55 11.93 -18.38
C TYR A 190 -5.12 12.66 -17.09
N GLU A 191 -4.18 13.57 -17.19
CA GLU A 191 -3.70 14.35 -16.04
C GLU A 191 -4.84 15.18 -15.42
N GLY A 192 -4.95 15.12 -14.11
CA GLY A 192 -6.02 15.73 -13.33
C GLY A 192 -7.26 14.85 -13.11
N LYS A 193 -7.38 13.69 -13.82
CA LYS A 193 -8.48 12.77 -13.58
C LYS A 193 -8.42 12.19 -12.17
N GLN A 194 -9.56 12.12 -11.50
CA GLN A 194 -9.74 11.31 -10.30
C GLN A 194 -9.90 9.84 -10.69
N VAL A 195 -9.24 8.98 -9.96
CA VAL A 195 -9.37 7.51 -10.09
C VAL A 195 -9.72 6.90 -8.73
N ALA A 196 -10.60 5.92 -8.75
CA ALA A 196 -10.90 5.13 -7.58
C ALA A 196 -9.84 4.03 -7.37
N ALA A 197 -9.67 3.57 -6.12
CA ALA A 197 -8.90 2.37 -5.85
C ALA A 197 -9.49 1.18 -6.62
N GLY A 198 -8.65 0.37 -7.27
CA GLY A 198 -9.10 -0.75 -8.11
C GLY A 198 -9.57 -0.39 -9.52
N GLU A 199 -9.64 0.90 -9.88
CA GLU A 199 -9.97 1.31 -11.25
C GLU A 199 -8.87 0.90 -12.23
N VAL A 200 -9.25 0.38 -13.42
CA VAL A 200 -8.29 0.03 -14.47
C VAL A 200 -7.67 1.30 -15.02
N ILE A 201 -6.36 1.40 -14.95
CA ILE A 201 -5.59 2.58 -15.38
C ILE A 201 -4.70 2.31 -16.58
N GLY A 202 -4.56 1.07 -16.99
CA GLY A 202 -3.76 0.67 -18.15
C GLY A 202 -3.65 -0.84 -18.29
N TYR A 203 -2.73 -1.26 -19.13
CA TYR A 203 -2.48 -2.67 -19.44
C TYR A 203 -0.97 -2.92 -19.56
N LEU A 204 -0.54 -4.17 -19.29
CA LEU A 204 0.81 -4.64 -19.60
C LEU A 204 0.99 -4.88 -21.09
#